data_7626c89c7677dd453891fb16efbb09bb
#
_entry.id   7626c89c7677dd453891fb16efbb09bb
#
_cell.length_a   1.000
_cell.length_b   1.000
_cell.length_c   1.000
_cell.angle_alpha   90.00
_cell.angle_beta   90.00
_cell.angle_gamma   90.00
#
_symmetry.space_group_name_H-M   'P 1'
#
loop_
_entity.id
_entity.type
_entity.pdbx_description
1 polymer ?
#
loop_
_entity_poly.entity_id
_entity_poly.type
_entity_poly.pdbx_seq_one_letter_code
_entity_poly.pdbx_strand_id
1 'polypeptide(L)'
;MLTTLFAILVLLITGFTSLELNKQKTGMIPLQNVQLEPVFLASASQFSVLAGSSINNTGKSMINGELGLSPGFWVSGFSQEVIICTQHTDLLKSSQAKLDLSTAYNDAEKRKSNDVVNLKGNIGGLTLTPGLYNSTSSLTISTGNLTFDALGNPNAVFILQIASRLTTRPETKVILKGGALASNIFWQIGESATFGSHSIFKGTIMALKSIKLFNGASLEGRVLSKGGVVDLANNIIR
;
A
#
# COMPACT_ATOMS: atom_id res chain seq x y z
N MET A 1 23.75 -47.57 -18.28
CA MET A 1 24.01 -46.13 -18.16
C MET A 1 22.84 -45.26 -18.61
N LEU A 2 21.94 -45.71 -19.46
CA LEU A 2 20.75 -44.94 -19.93
C LEU A 2 19.58 -44.94 -18.93
N THR A 3 19.43 -45.99 -18.12
CA THR A 3 18.33 -46.12 -17.14
C THR A 3 18.46 -45.24 -15.92
N THR A 4 19.67 -44.90 -15.49
CA THR A 4 19.91 -44.01 -14.34
C THR A 4 19.67 -42.53 -14.67
N LEU A 5 19.88 -42.11 -15.93
CA LEU A 5 19.60 -40.76 -16.37
C LEU A 5 18.08 -40.43 -16.41
N PHE A 6 17.26 -41.44 -16.79
CA PHE A 6 15.83 -41.30 -16.87
C PHE A 6 15.16 -41.17 -15.47
N ALA A 7 15.69 -41.89 -14.48
CA ALA A 7 15.19 -41.82 -13.10
C ALA A 7 15.49 -40.47 -12.44
N ILE A 8 16.65 -39.86 -12.72
CA ILE A 8 16.98 -38.50 -12.20
C ILE A 8 16.13 -37.42 -12.84
N LEU A 9 15.81 -37.54 -14.13
CA LEU A 9 14.98 -36.58 -14.85
C LEU A 9 13.53 -36.65 -14.37
N VAL A 10 12.99 -37.83 -14.08
CA VAL A 10 11.63 -37.99 -13.56
C VAL A 10 11.53 -37.48 -12.12
N LEU A 11 12.56 -37.61 -11.28
CA LEU A 11 12.60 -37.10 -9.91
C LEU A 11 12.64 -35.58 -9.88
N LEU A 12 13.30 -34.93 -10.84
CA LEU A 12 13.36 -33.47 -10.97
C LEU A 12 11.99 -32.89 -11.39
N ILE A 13 11.24 -33.57 -12.27
CA ILE A 13 9.93 -33.11 -12.72
C ILE A 13 8.88 -33.30 -11.63
N THR A 14 8.91 -34.40 -10.89
CA THR A 14 7.94 -34.68 -9.80
C THR A 14 8.22 -33.82 -8.55
N GLY A 15 9.49 -33.47 -8.29
CA GLY A 15 9.88 -32.55 -7.21
C GLY A 15 9.36 -31.11 -7.44
N PHE A 16 9.35 -30.69 -8.69
CA PHE A 16 8.85 -29.35 -9.07
C PHE A 16 7.32 -29.24 -8.86
N THR A 17 6.57 -30.25 -9.24
CA THR A 17 5.08 -30.26 -9.09
C THR A 17 4.63 -30.35 -7.65
N SER A 18 5.32 -31.06 -6.77
CA SER A 18 4.96 -31.17 -5.36
C SER A 18 5.28 -29.88 -4.58
N LEU A 19 6.33 -29.16 -4.95
CA LEU A 19 6.66 -27.88 -4.33
C LEU A 19 5.65 -26.78 -4.73
N GLU A 20 5.22 -26.75 -5.98
CA GLU A 20 4.18 -25.83 -6.48
C GLU A 20 2.79 -26.15 -5.86
N LEU A 21 2.43 -27.42 -5.75
CA LEU A 21 1.16 -27.84 -5.11
C LEU A 21 1.10 -27.50 -3.60
N ASN A 22 2.24 -27.58 -2.89
CA ASN A 22 2.30 -27.17 -1.49
C ASN A 22 2.23 -25.65 -1.29
N LYS A 23 2.77 -24.85 -2.23
CA LYS A 23 2.68 -23.38 -2.19
C LYS A 23 1.23 -22.87 -2.33
N GLN A 24 0.40 -23.53 -3.14
CA GLN A 24 -1.03 -23.18 -3.25
C GLN A 24 -1.85 -23.52 -1.99
N LYS A 25 -1.47 -24.56 -1.24
CA LYS A 25 -2.16 -24.96 0.00
C LYS A 25 -1.90 -24.04 1.20
N THR A 26 -0.79 -23.29 1.20
CA THR A 26 -0.38 -22.43 2.33
C THR A 26 -0.72 -20.97 2.13
N GLY A 27 -1.34 -20.55 1.02
CA GLY A 27 -1.60 -19.13 0.70
C GLY A 27 -0.34 -18.29 0.57
N MET A 28 0.84 -18.92 0.41
CA MET A 28 2.10 -18.23 0.19
C MET A 28 2.29 -17.95 -1.30
N ILE A 29 2.56 -16.70 -1.63
CA ILE A 29 2.90 -16.29 -2.98
C ILE A 29 4.37 -16.62 -3.23
N PRO A 30 4.74 -17.10 -4.44
CA PRO A 30 6.12 -17.44 -4.79
C PRO A 30 7.10 -16.29 -4.51
N LEU A 31 8.32 -16.64 -4.09
CA LEU A 31 9.42 -15.69 -3.95
C LEU A 31 9.68 -14.99 -5.29
N GLN A 32 9.64 -13.67 -5.27
CA GLN A 32 10.08 -12.86 -6.40
C GLN A 32 11.60 -12.66 -6.29
N ASN A 33 12.33 -12.97 -7.33
CA ASN A 33 13.80 -12.83 -7.36
C ASN A 33 14.21 -11.43 -7.86
N VAL A 34 13.50 -10.38 -7.43
CA VAL A 34 13.74 -8.99 -7.82
C VAL A 34 13.95 -8.15 -6.58
N GLN A 35 15.13 -7.57 -6.47
CA GLN A 35 15.36 -6.50 -5.51
C GLN A 35 14.79 -5.22 -6.11
N LEU A 36 13.63 -4.78 -5.58
CA LEU A 36 13.01 -3.52 -5.96
C LEU A 36 13.60 -2.38 -5.12
N GLU A 37 13.85 -1.25 -5.77
CA GLU A 37 14.14 -0.01 -5.06
C GLU A 37 12.85 0.61 -4.51
N PRO A 38 12.89 1.25 -3.32
CA PRO A 38 11.77 2.01 -2.81
C PRO A 38 11.27 3.07 -3.80
N VAL A 39 10.00 3.43 -3.71
CA VAL A 39 9.46 4.56 -4.48
C VAL A 39 9.93 5.86 -3.86
N PHE A 40 10.63 6.67 -4.63
CA PHE A 40 11.17 7.94 -4.15
C PHE A 40 10.07 9.01 -4.11
N LEU A 41 9.68 9.42 -2.90
CA LEU A 41 8.61 10.39 -2.66
C LEU A 41 9.06 11.86 -2.67
N ALA A 42 10.36 12.12 -2.65
CA ALA A 42 10.94 13.46 -2.55
C ALA A 42 10.25 14.30 -1.45
N SER A 43 9.79 15.53 -1.74
CA SER A 43 9.13 16.38 -0.75
C SER A 43 7.78 15.85 -0.27
N ALA A 44 7.11 14.98 -1.04
CA ALA A 44 5.89 14.32 -0.59
C ALA A 44 6.10 13.39 0.62
N SER A 45 7.35 12.96 0.88
CA SER A 45 7.70 12.14 2.04
C SER A 45 7.50 12.83 3.38
N GLN A 46 7.45 14.16 3.41
CA GLN A 46 7.23 14.96 4.62
C GLN A 46 5.77 14.97 5.07
N PHE A 47 4.85 14.64 4.16
CA PHE A 47 3.41 14.69 4.43
C PHE A 47 2.87 13.32 4.87
N SER A 48 2.17 13.30 5.99
CA SER A 48 1.36 12.15 6.40
C SER A 48 0.00 12.15 5.70
N VAL A 49 -0.54 13.35 5.39
CA VAL A 49 -1.74 13.51 4.60
C VAL A 49 -1.51 14.57 3.53
N LEU A 50 -1.71 14.21 2.27
CA LEU A 50 -1.62 15.15 1.14
C LEU A 50 -2.80 14.93 0.20
N ALA A 51 -3.58 15.98 -0.07
CA ALA A 51 -4.76 15.90 -0.92
C ALA A 51 -4.70 16.84 -2.13
N GLY A 52 -5.54 16.56 -3.12
CA GLY A 52 -5.66 17.37 -4.34
C GLY A 52 -6.78 18.40 -4.26
N SER A 53 -7.95 18.05 -3.73
CA SER A 53 -9.13 18.92 -3.75
C SER A 53 -9.58 19.40 -2.38
N SER A 54 -9.69 18.55 -1.38
CA SER A 54 -10.02 18.94 0.00
C SER A 54 -9.55 17.89 1.01
N ILE A 55 -9.48 18.28 2.27
CA ILE A 55 -9.28 17.40 3.42
C ILE A 55 -10.41 17.64 4.40
N ASN A 56 -11.20 16.62 4.66
CA ASN A 56 -12.30 16.69 5.60
C ASN A 56 -12.05 15.75 6.78
N ASN A 57 -12.28 16.21 7.98
CA ASN A 57 -12.18 15.41 9.18
C ASN A 57 -13.48 15.44 9.97
N THR A 58 -13.87 14.31 10.53
CA THR A 58 -14.97 14.19 11.48
C THR A 58 -14.42 13.60 12.77
N GLY A 59 -14.68 14.28 13.87
CA GLY A 59 -14.20 13.86 15.20
C GLY A 59 -12.71 14.13 15.41
N LYS A 60 -12.07 13.33 16.26
CA LYS A 60 -10.69 13.56 16.74
C LYS A 60 -9.69 12.65 16.03
N SER A 61 -9.26 13.06 14.82
CA SER A 61 -8.16 12.34 14.13
C SER A 61 -6.80 12.85 14.61
N MET A 62 -5.89 11.92 14.89
CA MET A 62 -4.50 12.21 15.26
C MET A 62 -3.60 11.97 14.05
N ILE A 63 -2.90 13.00 13.59
CA ILE A 63 -1.99 12.93 12.45
C ILE A 63 -0.59 13.31 12.95
N ASN A 64 0.33 12.37 12.87
CA ASN A 64 1.74 12.61 13.20
C ASN A 64 2.49 12.91 11.90
N GLY A 65 2.77 14.20 11.65
CA GLY A 65 3.45 14.70 10.46
C GLY A 65 2.69 15.83 9.79
N GLU A 66 3.08 16.17 8.57
CA GLU A 66 2.53 17.31 7.86
C GLU A 66 1.22 16.97 7.15
N LEU A 67 0.33 17.96 7.10
CA LEU A 67 -0.89 17.93 6.32
C LEU A 67 -0.82 18.99 5.22
N GLY A 68 -0.99 18.58 3.97
CA GLY A 68 -0.88 19.45 2.81
C GLY A 68 -2.05 19.32 1.84
N LEU A 69 -2.34 20.42 1.16
CA LEU A 69 -3.41 20.50 0.17
C LEU A 69 -3.00 21.41 -0.98
N SER A 70 -3.10 20.92 -2.22
CA SER A 70 -2.89 21.68 -3.44
C SER A 70 -3.43 20.90 -4.66
N PRO A 71 -4.08 21.54 -5.65
CA PRO A 71 -4.44 22.96 -5.74
C PRO A 71 -5.66 23.34 -4.92
N GLY A 72 -6.33 22.40 -4.25
CA GLY A 72 -7.46 22.68 -3.36
C GLY A 72 -7.06 23.57 -2.18
N PHE A 73 -8.05 24.16 -1.53
CA PHE A 73 -7.85 25.08 -0.41
C PHE A 73 -8.81 24.83 0.78
N TRP A 74 -9.62 23.77 0.72
CA TRP A 74 -10.61 23.50 1.75
C TRP A 74 -10.15 22.40 2.70
N VAL A 75 -9.85 22.79 3.93
CA VAL A 75 -9.56 21.89 5.06
C VAL A 75 -10.59 22.13 6.14
N SER A 76 -11.27 21.09 6.60
CA SER A 76 -12.34 21.20 7.58
C SER A 76 -12.30 20.13 8.66
N GLY A 77 -12.96 20.43 9.80
CA GLY A 77 -13.18 19.47 10.88
C GLY A 77 -11.99 19.19 11.80
N PHE A 78 -10.93 20.01 11.73
CA PHE A 78 -9.82 19.94 12.69
C PHE A 78 -9.98 21.02 13.76
N SER A 79 -10.01 20.64 15.03
CA SER A 79 -9.92 21.59 16.16
C SER A 79 -8.46 21.91 16.44
N GLN A 80 -8.17 23.12 16.95
CA GLN A 80 -6.81 23.54 17.26
C GLN A 80 -6.09 22.64 18.28
N GLU A 81 -6.82 21.90 19.10
CA GLU A 81 -6.26 21.02 20.14
C GLU A 81 -5.79 19.65 19.63
N VAL A 82 -6.13 19.26 18.40
CA VAL A 82 -5.90 17.89 17.87
C VAL A 82 -4.74 17.82 16.87
N ILE A 83 -4.19 18.98 16.51
CA ILE A 83 -3.17 19.06 15.48
C ILE A 83 -1.76 18.92 16.12
N ILE A 84 -1.26 17.68 16.24
CA ILE A 84 0.18 17.42 16.41
C ILE A 84 0.91 17.55 15.05
N CYS A 85 0.23 18.08 14.04
CA CYS A 85 0.78 18.26 12.70
C CYS A 85 0.95 19.74 12.38
N THR A 86 2.02 20.08 11.70
CA THR A 86 2.17 21.39 11.09
C THR A 86 1.22 21.45 9.89
N GLN A 87 0.12 22.20 9.98
CA GLN A 87 -0.68 22.54 8.80
C GLN A 87 0.15 23.45 7.89
N HIS A 88 0.60 22.91 6.78
CA HIS A 88 1.16 23.73 5.73
C HIS A 88 0.04 24.17 4.78
N THR A 89 -0.53 25.31 5.06
CA THR A 89 -1.22 26.14 4.07
C THR A 89 -0.20 26.86 3.17
N ASP A 90 1.08 26.55 3.31
CA ASP A 90 2.10 27.03 2.39
C ASP A 90 1.86 26.38 1.02
N LEU A 91 1.25 27.18 0.16
CA LEU A 91 0.86 26.77 -1.18
C LEU A 91 2.08 26.27 -1.98
N LEU A 92 3.25 26.84 -1.79
CA LEU A 92 4.46 26.46 -2.52
C LEU A 92 4.96 25.09 -2.10
N LYS A 93 5.03 24.81 -0.79
CA LYS A 93 5.47 23.51 -0.25
C LYS A 93 4.50 22.39 -0.64
N SER A 94 3.20 22.60 -0.47
CA SER A 94 2.18 21.63 -0.86
C SER A 94 2.14 21.41 -2.37
N SER A 95 2.33 22.46 -3.18
CA SER A 95 2.36 22.35 -4.65
C SER A 95 3.56 21.54 -5.12
N GLN A 96 4.75 21.77 -4.56
CA GLN A 96 5.93 20.96 -4.89
C GLN A 96 5.73 19.51 -4.49
N ALA A 97 5.23 19.25 -3.29
CA ALA A 97 4.92 17.89 -2.84
C ALA A 97 3.90 17.17 -3.75
N LYS A 98 2.95 17.89 -4.33
CA LYS A 98 2.00 17.34 -5.31
C LYS A 98 2.66 16.97 -6.64
N LEU A 99 3.63 17.74 -7.10
CA LEU A 99 4.43 17.40 -8.28
C LEU A 99 5.27 16.15 -8.02
N ASP A 100 5.92 16.10 -6.86
CA ASP A 100 6.73 14.95 -6.46
C ASP A 100 5.88 13.70 -6.24
N LEU A 101 4.69 13.83 -5.63
CA LEU A 101 3.72 12.73 -5.55
C LEU A 101 3.31 12.22 -6.93
N SER A 102 3.10 13.13 -7.89
CA SER A 102 2.76 12.73 -9.26
C SER A 102 3.89 11.95 -9.92
N THR A 103 5.13 12.32 -9.67
CA THR A 103 6.32 11.61 -10.14
C THR A 103 6.43 10.23 -9.50
N ALA A 104 6.29 10.15 -8.17
CA ALA A 104 6.34 8.91 -7.41
C ALA A 104 5.21 7.94 -7.80
N TYR A 105 3.99 8.44 -7.97
CA TYR A 105 2.85 7.67 -8.44
C TYR A 105 3.11 7.07 -9.82
N ASN A 106 3.58 7.88 -10.77
CA ASN A 106 3.87 7.44 -12.13
C ASN A 106 5.06 6.46 -12.17
N ASP A 107 6.07 6.62 -11.29
CA ASP A 107 7.15 5.65 -11.13
C ASP A 107 6.59 4.31 -10.67
N ALA A 108 5.82 4.30 -9.57
CA ALA A 108 5.21 3.08 -9.05
C ALA A 108 4.30 2.38 -10.09
N GLU A 109 3.50 3.14 -10.85
CA GLU A 109 2.59 2.62 -11.87
C GLU A 109 3.32 1.96 -13.05
N LYS A 110 4.48 2.51 -13.44
CA LYS A 110 5.21 2.07 -14.65
C LYS A 110 6.23 0.98 -14.38
N ARG A 111 6.49 0.64 -13.11
CA ARG A 111 7.45 -0.42 -12.78
C ARG A 111 7.03 -1.75 -13.38
N LYS A 112 8.01 -2.50 -13.86
CA LYS A 112 7.84 -3.81 -14.47
C LYS A 112 8.79 -4.80 -13.83
N SER A 113 8.39 -6.06 -13.79
CA SER A 113 9.21 -7.18 -13.38
C SER A 113 8.82 -8.42 -14.20
N ASN A 114 9.77 -9.27 -14.49
CA ASN A 114 9.48 -10.58 -15.11
C ASN A 114 8.73 -11.50 -14.13
N ASP A 115 8.88 -11.24 -12.82
CA ASP A 115 8.27 -12.02 -11.74
C ASP A 115 7.04 -11.32 -11.12
N VAL A 116 6.37 -10.43 -11.87
CA VAL A 116 5.18 -9.75 -11.38
C VAL A 116 4.08 -10.76 -11.02
N VAL A 117 3.52 -10.62 -9.82
CA VAL A 117 2.41 -11.47 -9.36
C VAL A 117 1.10 -10.76 -9.57
N ASN A 118 0.18 -11.39 -10.32
CA ASN A 118 -1.15 -10.85 -10.55
C ASN A 118 -2.10 -11.20 -9.41
N LEU A 119 -2.66 -10.16 -8.76
CA LEU A 119 -3.65 -10.27 -7.70
C LEU A 119 -5.06 -10.02 -8.24
N LYS A 120 -6.07 -10.69 -7.67
CA LYS A 120 -7.48 -10.52 -8.05
C LYS A 120 -8.40 -10.62 -6.85
N GLY A 121 -9.42 -9.78 -6.83
CA GLY A 121 -10.52 -9.85 -5.87
C GLY A 121 -10.09 -9.64 -4.42
N ASN A 122 -10.33 -10.63 -3.56
CA ASN A 122 -9.95 -10.56 -2.15
C ASN A 122 -8.53 -11.05 -1.94
N ILE A 123 -7.69 -10.19 -1.35
CA ILE A 123 -6.31 -10.51 -0.96
C ILE A 123 -6.15 -10.70 0.55
N GLY A 124 -7.25 -10.64 1.30
CA GLY A 124 -7.26 -11.01 2.73
C GLY A 124 -6.94 -12.49 2.90
N GLY A 125 -6.14 -12.81 3.91
CA GLY A 125 -5.61 -14.15 4.16
C GLY A 125 -4.31 -14.48 3.41
N LEU A 126 -3.89 -13.66 2.44
CA LEU A 126 -2.62 -13.87 1.73
C LEU A 126 -1.42 -13.43 2.57
N THR A 127 -0.29 -14.07 2.32
CA THR A 127 1.04 -13.60 2.73
C THR A 127 1.84 -13.24 1.48
N LEU A 128 2.16 -11.96 1.36
CA LEU A 128 2.95 -11.39 0.27
C LEU A 128 4.42 -11.34 0.67
N THR A 129 5.29 -11.78 -0.21
CA THR A 129 6.76 -11.67 -0.10
C THR A 129 7.25 -10.41 -0.84
N PRO A 130 8.52 -9.98 -0.67
CA PRO A 130 9.03 -8.81 -1.37
C PRO A 130 8.85 -8.90 -2.88
N GLY A 131 8.39 -7.82 -3.52
CA GLY A 131 8.22 -7.83 -4.96
C GLY A 131 7.16 -6.87 -5.51
N LEU A 132 6.89 -7.02 -6.81
CA LEU A 132 5.92 -6.25 -7.57
C LEU A 132 4.63 -7.07 -7.77
N TYR A 133 3.52 -6.46 -7.42
CA TYR A 133 2.18 -7.02 -7.55
C TYR A 133 1.32 -6.15 -8.45
N ASN A 134 0.54 -6.77 -9.30
CA ASN A 134 -0.36 -6.06 -10.22
C ASN A 134 -1.79 -6.57 -10.11
N SER A 135 -2.75 -5.67 -10.23
CA SER A 135 -4.15 -6.01 -10.44
C SER A 135 -4.76 -5.12 -11.51
N THR A 136 -5.35 -5.72 -12.52
CA THR A 136 -6.10 -5.03 -13.58
C THR A 136 -7.51 -4.61 -13.16
N SER A 137 -7.89 -4.89 -11.91
CA SER A 137 -9.21 -4.59 -11.35
C SER A 137 -9.10 -4.09 -9.92
N SER A 138 -10.23 -3.91 -9.25
CA SER A 138 -10.27 -3.58 -7.83
C SER A 138 -9.79 -4.74 -6.97
N LEU A 139 -9.15 -4.42 -5.85
CA LEU A 139 -8.79 -5.36 -4.80
C LEU A 139 -9.56 -5.07 -3.51
N THR A 140 -9.81 -6.11 -2.75
CA THR A 140 -10.42 -6.01 -1.42
C THR A 140 -9.58 -6.76 -0.37
N ILE A 141 -9.62 -6.28 0.87
CA ILE A 141 -9.21 -7.04 2.04
C ILE A 141 -10.47 -7.27 2.85
N SER A 142 -11.16 -8.40 2.62
CA SER A 142 -12.51 -8.62 3.15
C SER A 142 -12.64 -9.88 4.00
N THR A 143 -11.77 -10.86 3.82
CA THR A 143 -11.80 -12.11 4.59
C THR A 143 -10.37 -12.45 5.01
N GLY A 144 -10.10 -12.34 6.30
CA GLY A 144 -8.75 -12.51 6.86
C GLY A 144 -7.88 -11.25 6.73
N ASN A 145 -6.72 -11.30 7.35
CA ASN A 145 -5.73 -10.23 7.32
C ASN A 145 -4.77 -10.41 6.15
N LEU A 146 -4.25 -9.31 5.63
CA LEU A 146 -3.15 -9.36 4.66
C LEU A 146 -1.82 -9.31 5.40
N THR A 147 -0.88 -10.19 5.07
CA THR A 147 0.45 -10.20 5.68
C THR A 147 1.52 -9.84 4.65
N PHE A 148 2.44 -8.95 5.01
CA PHE A 148 3.69 -8.73 4.30
C PHE A 148 4.81 -9.38 5.09
N ASP A 149 5.52 -10.33 4.48
CA ASP A 149 6.64 -11.03 5.09
C ASP A 149 7.93 -10.69 4.33
N ALA A 150 8.82 -9.95 4.98
CA ALA A 150 10.09 -9.53 4.41
C ALA A 150 11.17 -10.64 4.43
N LEU A 151 10.83 -11.83 4.94
CA LEU A 151 11.74 -12.98 4.98
C LEU A 151 13.10 -12.70 5.66
N GLY A 152 13.10 -11.82 6.65
CA GLY A 152 14.30 -11.42 7.38
C GLY A 152 15.06 -10.24 6.76
N ASN A 153 14.62 -9.69 5.63
CA ASN A 153 15.25 -8.52 5.00
C ASN A 153 14.49 -7.22 5.32
N PRO A 154 14.98 -6.36 6.22
CA PRO A 154 14.30 -5.10 6.56
C PRO A 154 14.27 -4.08 5.42
N ASN A 155 15.11 -4.26 4.38
CA ASN A 155 15.13 -3.41 3.20
C ASN A 155 14.20 -3.93 2.09
N ALA A 156 13.45 -5.00 2.35
CA ALA A 156 12.52 -5.57 1.40
C ALA A 156 11.43 -4.57 1.00
N VAL A 157 11.16 -4.45 -0.31
CA VAL A 157 10.20 -3.53 -0.89
C VAL A 157 9.01 -4.29 -1.46
N PHE A 158 7.82 -3.74 -1.23
CA PHE A 158 6.56 -4.25 -1.76
C PHE A 158 5.85 -3.13 -2.52
N ILE A 159 5.55 -3.38 -3.79
CA ILE A 159 4.82 -2.42 -4.63
C ILE A 159 3.57 -3.11 -5.16
N LEU A 160 2.40 -2.53 -4.89
CA LEU A 160 1.11 -3.02 -5.37
C LEU A 160 0.53 -2.00 -6.35
N GLN A 161 0.42 -2.40 -7.61
CA GLN A 161 -0.22 -1.65 -8.68
C GLN A 161 -1.67 -2.12 -8.81
N ILE A 162 -2.63 -1.23 -8.55
CA ILE A 162 -4.06 -1.54 -8.57
C ILE A 162 -4.73 -0.62 -9.57
N ALA A 163 -5.19 -1.15 -10.69
CA ALA A 163 -5.74 -0.34 -11.78
C ALA A 163 -7.04 0.40 -11.40
N SER A 164 -7.79 -0.08 -10.41
CA SER A 164 -9.06 0.52 -10.00
C SER A 164 -9.03 0.86 -8.50
N ARG A 165 -9.84 0.23 -7.67
CA ARG A 165 -10.08 0.59 -6.26
C ARG A 165 -9.43 -0.39 -5.29
N LEU A 166 -9.06 0.12 -4.12
CA LEU A 166 -8.73 -0.69 -2.95
C LEU A 166 -9.77 -0.45 -1.86
N THR A 167 -10.36 -1.54 -1.34
CA THR A 167 -11.34 -1.45 -0.25
C THR A 167 -11.01 -2.44 0.85
N THR A 168 -11.06 -2.01 2.10
CA THR A 168 -10.98 -2.93 3.23
C THR A 168 -12.31 -3.03 3.96
N ARG A 169 -12.61 -4.20 4.51
CA ARG A 169 -13.72 -4.35 5.46
C ARG A 169 -13.36 -3.77 6.83
N PRO A 170 -14.37 -3.49 7.67
CA PRO A 170 -14.11 -3.15 9.06
C PRO A 170 -13.23 -4.19 9.76
N GLU A 171 -12.40 -3.74 10.70
CA GLU A 171 -11.53 -4.54 11.57
C GLU A 171 -10.46 -5.38 10.88
N THR A 172 -10.31 -5.28 9.54
CA THR A 172 -9.23 -5.94 8.81
C THR A 172 -7.86 -5.33 9.15
N LYS A 173 -6.83 -6.17 9.10
CA LYS A 173 -5.47 -5.75 9.46
C LYS A 173 -4.47 -6.08 8.36
N VAL A 174 -3.55 -5.17 8.14
CA VAL A 174 -2.29 -5.43 7.45
C VAL A 174 -1.25 -5.77 8.50
N ILE A 175 -0.65 -6.95 8.40
CA ILE A 175 0.33 -7.50 9.36
C ILE A 175 1.71 -7.48 8.72
N LEU A 176 2.71 -7.08 9.48
CA LEU A 176 4.12 -7.10 9.08
C LEU A 176 4.83 -8.24 9.76
N LYS A 177 5.60 -9.03 9.00
CA LYS A 177 6.42 -10.15 9.47
C LYS A 177 7.82 -10.10 8.88
N GLY A 178 8.72 -10.89 9.44
CA GLY A 178 10.07 -11.10 8.89
C GLY A 178 10.88 -9.81 8.74
N GLY A 179 10.62 -8.78 9.55
CA GLY A 179 11.30 -7.49 9.44
C GLY A 179 10.70 -6.53 8.41
N ALA A 180 9.52 -6.81 7.85
CA ALA A 180 8.84 -5.89 6.93
C ALA A 180 8.57 -4.54 7.60
N LEU A 181 8.81 -3.46 6.86
CA LEU A 181 8.60 -2.08 7.31
C LEU A 181 7.47 -1.42 6.52
N ALA A 182 6.60 -0.69 7.20
CA ALA A 182 5.52 0.06 6.57
C ALA A 182 6.05 1.09 5.55
N SER A 183 7.23 1.68 5.81
CA SER A 183 7.91 2.62 4.91
C SER A 183 8.28 2.03 3.55
N ASN A 184 8.38 0.71 3.45
CA ASN A 184 8.79 0.00 2.24
C ASN A 184 7.62 -0.66 1.49
N ILE A 185 6.38 -0.35 1.90
CA ILE A 185 5.16 -0.83 1.25
C ILE A 185 4.49 0.33 0.52
N PHE A 186 4.31 0.20 -0.78
CA PHE A 186 3.76 1.23 -1.65
C PHE A 186 2.52 0.72 -2.38
N TRP A 187 1.41 1.42 -2.19
CA TRP A 187 0.13 1.14 -2.83
C TRP A 187 -0.13 2.20 -3.89
N GLN A 188 0.04 1.85 -5.16
CA GLN A 188 -0.37 2.68 -6.29
C GLN A 188 -1.79 2.26 -6.68
N ILE A 189 -2.73 3.20 -6.64
CA ILE A 189 -4.17 2.96 -6.80
C ILE A 189 -4.74 3.86 -7.88
N GLY A 190 -5.20 3.27 -8.99
CA GLY A 190 -5.68 3.98 -10.19
C GLY A 190 -6.99 4.73 -9.99
N GLU A 191 -7.72 4.47 -8.92
CA GLU A 191 -8.92 5.24 -8.56
C GLU A 191 -8.86 5.69 -7.10
N SER A 192 -9.75 5.16 -6.26
CA SER A 192 -9.92 5.55 -4.86
C SER A 192 -9.61 4.41 -3.90
N ALA A 193 -9.20 4.77 -2.69
CA ALA A 193 -9.03 3.83 -1.60
C ALA A 193 -10.05 4.09 -0.49
N THR A 194 -10.59 3.01 0.09
CA THR A 194 -11.55 3.09 1.19
C THR A 194 -11.18 2.10 2.28
N PHE A 195 -10.96 2.60 3.49
CA PHE A 195 -10.56 1.79 4.64
C PHE A 195 -11.71 1.68 5.63
N GLY A 196 -12.15 0.45 5.90
CA GLY A 196 -13.25 0.16 6.80
C GLY A 196 -12.98 0.59 8.24
N SER A 197 -14.05 0.77 9.01
CA SER A 197 -13.94 1.20 10.41
C SER A 197 -13.05 0.27 11.21
N HIS A 198 -12.22 0.85 12.09
CA HIS A 198 -11.29 0.13 12.96
C HIS A 198 -10.29 -0.80 12.23
N SER A 199 -10.12 -0.62 10.92
CA SER A 199 -9.07 -1.33 10.18
C SER A 199 -7.69 -0.78 10.55
N ILE A 200 -6.67 -1.67 10.49
CA ILE A 200 -5.27 -1.32 10.75
C ILE A 200 -4.49 -1.51 9.46
N PHE A 201 -4.07 -0.43 8.84
CA PHE A 201 -3.40 -0.45 7.56
C PHE A 201 -1.94 -0.01 7.66
N LYS A 202 -1.12 -0.43 6.69
CA LYS A 202 0.31 -0.17 6.67
C LYS A 202 0.77 0.23 5.27
N GLY A 203 1.69 1.17 5.19
CA GLY A 203 2.34 1.56 3.94
C GLY A 203 1.94 2.94 3.43
N THR A 204 2.60 3.37 2.36
CA THR A 204 2.31 4.60 1.65
C THR A 204 1.21 4.38 0.62
N ILE A 205 0.08 5.05 0.79
CA ILE A 205 -1.07 4.99 -0.11
C ILE A 205 -0.99 6.16 -1.08
N MET A 206 -0.88 5.86 -2.36
CA MET A 206 -0.89 6.84 -3.45
C MET A 206 -2.10 6.56 -4.33
N ALA A 207 -3.19 7.32 -4.17
CA ALA A 207 -4.39 7.16 -4.96
C ALA A 207 -4.54 8.27 -6.01
N LEU A 208 -4.97 7.92 -7.21
CA LEU A 208 -5.24 8.90 -8.25
C LEU A 208 -6.40 9.82 -7.88
N LYS A 209 -7.43 9.24 -7.28
CA LYS A 209 -8.64 9.94 -6.81
C LYS A 209 -8.66 10.03 -5.27
N SER A 210 -9.80 9.85 -4.66
CA SER A 210 -10.01 10.08 -3.23
C SER A 210 -9.56 8.94 -2.34
N ILE A 211 -9.23 9.29 -1.09
CA ILE A 211 -8.93 8.32 -0.04
C ILE A 211 -9.86 8.59 1.13
N LYS A 212 -10.54 7.55 1.62
CA LYS A 212 -11.45 7.64 2.75
C LYS A 212 -11.08 6.64 3.84
N LEU A 213 -10.89 7.14 5.04
CA LEU A 213 -10.73 6.34 6.24
C LEU A 213 -12.00 6.44 7.08
N PHE A 214 -12.71 5.33 7.25
CA PHE A 214 -13.88 5.28 8.12
C PHE A 214 -13.48 5.35 9.60
N ASN A 215 -14.48 5.52 10.44
CA ASN A 215 -14.32 5.77 11.87
C ASN A 215 -13.33 4.79 12.54
N GLY A 216 -12.33 5.34 13.21
CA GLY A 216 -11.35 4.58 13.98
C GLY A 216 -10.34 3.76 13.17
N ALA A 217 -10.35 3.87 11.84
CA ALA A 217 -9.30 3.26 11.04
C ALA A 217 -7.94 3.89 11.34
N SER A 218 -6.89 3.08 11.39
CA SER A 218 -5.52 3.54 11.64
C SER A 218 -4.57 3.18 10.52
N LEU A 219 -3.60 4.07 10.26
CA LEU A 219 -2.58 3.88 9.25
C LEU A 219 -1.19 4.17 9.83
N GLU A 220 -0.29 3.23 9.67
CA GLU A 220 1.14 3.48 9.79
C GLU A 220 1.71 3.67 8.37
N GLY A 221 1.98 4.94 8.02
CA GLY A 221 2.38 5.32 6.67
C GLY A 221 1.81 6.67 6.24
N ARG A 222 1.43 6.80 4.97
CA ARG A 222 1.00 8.06 4.35
C ARG A 222 -0.30 7.91 3.55
N VAL A 223 -1.11 8.96 3.57
CA VAL A 223 -2.36 9.10 2.81
C VAL A 223 -2.16 10.18 1.76
N LEU A 224 -1.81 9.80 0.54
CA LEU A 224 -1.43 10.70 -0.53
C LEU A 224 -2.40 10.59 -1.70
N SER A 225 -3.33 11.53 -1.82
CA SER A 225 -4.27 11.63 -2.94
C SER A 225 -3.73 12.56 -4.02
N LYS A 226 -3.60 12.05 -5.25
CA LYS A 226 -3.07 12.83 -6.38
C LYS A 226 -4.04 13.91 -6.85
N GLY A 227 -5.35 13.65 -6.90
CA GLY A 227 -6.32 14.61 -7.42
C GLY A 227 -7.58 14.78 -6.57
N GLY A 228 -7.87 13.85 -5.68
CA GLY A 228 -9.14 13.80 -4.96
C GLY A 228 -9.09 14.34 -3.54
N VAL A 229 -10.15 13.99 -2.83
CA VAL A 229 -10.39 14.33 -1.43
C VAL A 229 -9.71 13.31 -0.51
N VAL A 230 -9.31 13.75 0.67
CA VAL A 230 -9.01 12.86 1.81
C VAL A 230 -10.08 13.09 2.88
N ASP A 231 -10.86 12.03 3.16
CA ASP A 231 -11.87 12.02 4.23
C ASP A 231 -11.39 11.19 5.42
N LEU A 232 -11.41 11.79 6.59
CA LEU A 232 -10.99 11.22 7.86
C LEU A 232 -12.13 11.20 8.88
N ALA A 233 -12.14 10.18 9.76
CA ALA A 233 -13.10 10.07 10.86
C ALA A 233 -12.48 9.36 12.07
N ASN A 234 -12.11 10.10 13.12
CA ASN A 234 -11.46 9.57 14.33
C ASN A 234 -10.26 8.65 14.03
N ASN A 235 -9.40 9.03 13.11
CA ASN A 235 -8.31 8.19 12.61
C ASN A 235 -6.99 8.46 13.34
N ILE A 236 -6.08 7.48 13.29
CA ILE A 236 -4.69 7.63 13.73
C ILE A 236 -3.79 7.39 12.51
N ILE A 237 -3.03 8.42 12.11
CA ILE A 237 -2.05 8.36 11.02
C ILE A 237 -0.66 8.70 11.61
N ARG A 238 0.28 7.78 11.48
CA ARG A 238 1.62 7.89 12.07
C ARG A 238 2.70 7.29 11.17
#